data_185cd60be7c2299833723ba264c8bf7d
#
_entry.id   185cd60be7c2299833723ba264c8bf7d
#
_cell.length_a   1.000
_cell.length_b   1.000
_cell.length_c   1.000
_cell.angle_alpha   90.00
_cell.angle_beta   90.00
_cell.angle_gamma   90.00
#
_symmetry.space_group_name_H-M   'P 1'
#
loop_
_entity.id
_entity.type
_entity.pdbx_description
1 polymer ?
#
loop_
_entity_poly.entity_id
_entity_poly.type
_entity_poly.pdbx_seq_one_letter_code
_entity_poly.pdbx_strand_id
1 'polypeptide(L)'
;MKYLLSIIFFLLSFISYSQITVDLSSPFDAPSFLIDDVLLGGGIVASNHLYQGDSVQIGFFDATNTSLGIDNGIVMATGEVGVLDPAFVSTFPLIPNTVTDPDLLNVANSVPPLLPAPHTNSFTVSSVNDVAVLEFDFVPTSDSLSFRYVF
;
A
#
# COMPACT_ATOMS: atom_id res chain seq x y z
N MET A 1 0.60 48.58 -13.15
CA MET A 1 0.09 47.84 -11.97
C MET A 1 -1.02 46.83 -12.31
N LYS A 2 -2.06 47.20 -13.10
CA LYS A 2 -3.17 46.27 -13.43
C LYS A 2 -2.72 44.97 -14.13
N TYR A 3 -1.77 45.05 -15.04
CA TYR A 3 -1.26 43.85 -15.77
C TYR A 3 -0.35 42.97 -14.91
N LEU A 4 0.38 43.52 -13.95
CA LEU A 4 1.22 42.77 -13.03
C LEU A 4 0.38 41.85 -12.14
N LEU A 5 -0.74 42.34 -11.63
CA LEU A 5 -1.68 41.59 -10.80
C LEU A 5 -2.32 40.45 -11.61
N SER A 6 -2.64 40.66 -12.88
CA SER A 6 -3.19 39.66 -13.78
C SER A 6 -2.18 38.54 -14.10
N ILE A 7 -0.91 38.88 -14.26
CA ILE A 7 0.17 37.90 -14.49
C ILE A 7 0.41 37.05 -13.25
N ILE A 8 0.40 37.65 -12.05
CA ILE A 8 0.54 36.93 -10.78
C ILE A 8 -0.64 35.96 -10.58
N PHE A 9 -1.85 36.38 -10.89
CA PHE A 9 -3.04 35.52 -10.79
C PHE A 9 -2.99 34.36 -11.78
N PHE A 10 -2.49 34.57 -12.99
CA PHE A 10 -2.31 33.54 -14.01
C PHE A 10 -1.21 32.52 -13.61
N LEU A 11 -0.12 32.98 -13.01
CA LEU A 11 0.96 32.11 -12.52
C LEU A 11 0.55 31.24 -11.33
N LEU A 12 -0.35 31.71 -10.48
CA LEU A 12 -0.89 30.94 -9.34
C LEU A 12 -1.87 29.83 -9.78
N SER A 13 -2.41 29.88 -10.99
CA SER A 13 -3.35 28.89 -11.52
C SER A 13 -2.70 27.57 -11.93
N PHE A 14 -1.36 27.46 -11.95
CA PHE A 14 -0.62 26.27 -12.35
C PHE A 14 -0.07 25.46 -11.18
N ILE A 15 -0.49 25.72 -9.95
CA ILE A 15 -0.14 24.88 -8.83
C ILE A 15 -1.06 23.64 -8.90
N SER A 16 -0.63 22.65 -9.67
CA SER A 16 -1.24 21.33 -9.68
C SER A 16 -0.57 20.50 -8.59
N TYR A 17 -1.33 20.07 -7.60
CA TYR A 17 -0.85 19.09 -6.63
C TYR A 17 -0.99 17.72 -7.27
N SER A 18 0.14 17.03 -7.35
CA SER A 18 0.18 15.62 -7.68
C SER A 18 -0.26 14.84 -6.46
N GLN A 19 -1.36 14.12 -6.55
CA GLN A 19 -1.98 13.43 -5.42
C GLN A 19 -2.27 11.97 -5.79
N ILE A 20 -2.02 11.08 -4.83
CA ILE A 20 -2.49 9.71 -4.89
C ILE A 20 -3.96 9.72 -4.44
N THR A 21 -4.82 9.02 -5.16
CA THR A 21 -6.17 8.71 -4.70
C THR A 21 -6.27 7.24 -4.33
N VAL A 22 -7.07 6.93 -3.31
CA VAL A 22 -7.30 5.56 -2.86
C VAL A 22 -8.78 5.26 -2.92
N ASP A 23 -9.13 4.12 -3.52
CA ASP A 23 -10.51 3.65 -3.62
C ASP A 23 -10.67 2.32 -2.88
N LEU A 24 -11.57 2.32 -1.91
CA LEU A 24 -11.95 1.18 -1.09
C LEU A 24 -13.39 0.71 -1.39
N SER A 25 -14.03 1.32 -2.39
CA SER A 25 -15.40 0.96 -2.77
C SER A 25 -15.42 -0.22 -3.75
N SER A 26 -16.58 -0.85 -3.89
CA SER A 26 -16.77 -1.94 -4.87
C SER A 26 -16.45 -1.46 -6.31
N PRO A 27 -15.65 -2.23 -7.08
CA PRO A 27 -15.19 -3.59 -6.81
C PRO A 27 -13.85 -3.69 -6.05
N PHE A 28 -13.22 -2.58 -5.68
CA PHE A 28 -11.88 -2.55 -5.06
C PHE A 28 -11.87 -2.96 -3.58
N ASP A 29 -13.04 -3.18 -2.98
CA ASP A 29 -13.22 -3.79 -1.66
C ASP A 29 -13.06 -5.32 -1.67
N ALA A 30 -12.96 -5.94 -2.86
CA ALA A 30 -12.79 -7.37 -3.02
C ALA A 30 -11.33 -7.73 -3.31
N PRO A 31 -10.63 -8.43 -2.39
CA PRO A 31 -9.23 -8.85 -2.62
C PRO A 31 -9.02 -9.68 -3.87
N SER A 32 -9.98 -10.52 -4.26
CA SER A 32 -9.93 -11.29 -5.51
C SER A 32 -9.90 -10.38 -6.74
N PHE A 33 -10.74 -9.34 -6.77
CA PHE A 33 -10.71 -8.36 -7.87
C PHE A 33 -9.38 -7.60 -7.93
N LEU A 34 -8.86 -7.20 -6.77
CA LEU A 34 -7.56 -6.54 -6.70
C LEU A 34 -6.44 -7.43 -7.25
N ILE A 35 -6.47 -8.75 -6.98
CA ILE A 35 -5.48 -9.68 -7.52
C ILE A 35 -5.66 -9.86 -9.03
N ASP A 36 -6.86 -10.24 -9.46
CA ASP A 36 -7.09 -10.69 -10.84
C ASP A 36 -7.03 -9.54 -11.85
N ASP A 37 -7.66 -8.41 -11.53
CA ASP A 37 -7.85 -7.30 -12.48
C ASP A 37 -6.82 -6.18 -12.30
N VAL A 38 -6.36 -5.93 -11.08
CA VAL A 38 -5.42 -4.83 -10.80
C VAL A 38 -3.97 -5.31 -10.80
N LEU A 39 -3.64 -6.36 -10.04
CA LEU A 39 -2.27 -6.81 -9.88
C LEU A 39 -1.77 -7.63 -11.09
N LEU A 40 -2.55 -8.60 -11.51
CA LEU A 40 -2.16 -9.53 -12.56
C LEU A 40 -2.57 -9.05 -13.96
N GLY A 41 -3.62 -8.22 -14.04
CA GLY A 41 -4.18 -7.80 -15.33
C GLY A 41 -4.62 -9.01 -16.17
N GLY A 42 -5.46 -8.86 -17.16
CA GLY A 42 -6.18 -9.92 -17.84
C GLY A 42 -5.38 -11.01 -18.60
N GLY A 43 -4.26 -11.50 -18.09
CA GLY A 43 -3.46 -12.51 -18.79
C GLY A 43 -2.98 -13.70 -17.93
N ILE A 44 -3.12 -13.62 -16.63
CA ILE A 44 -2.73 -14.64 -15.66
C ILE A 44 -3.97 -15.02 -14.86
N VAL A 45 -4.16 -16.33 -14.66
CA VAL A 45 -5.27 -16.83 -13.83
C VAL A 45 -4.72 -17.11 -12.44
N ALA A 46 -5.29 -16.41 -11.43
CA ALA A 46 -5.03 -16.71 -10.04
C ALA A 46 -6.11 -17.61 -9.43
N SER A 47 -5.79 -18.20 -8.31
CA SER A 47 -6.67 -19.06 -7.51
C SER A 47 -6.26 -18.99 -6.04
N ASN A 48 -7.09 -19.57 -5.17
CA ASN A 48 -6.82 -19.62 -3.72
C ASN A 48 -6.54 -18.24 -3.09
N HIS A 49 -7.31 -17.23 -3.52
CA HIS A 49 -7.19 -15.89 -2.98
C HIS A 49 -7.48 -15.89 -1.48
N LEU A 50 -6.52 -15.47 -0.69
CA LEU A 50 -6.65 -15.31 0.75
C LEU A 50 -6.19 -13.91 1.15
N TYR A 51 -7.02 -13.22 1.90
CA TYR A 51 -6.64 -11.97 2.54
C TYR A 51 -6.85 -12.09 4.05
N GLN A 52 -5.82 -11.75 4.81
CA GLN A 52 -5.85 -11.66 6.25
C GLN A 52 -5.49 -10.23 6.64
N GLY A 53 -6.44 -9.51 7.18
CA GLY A 53 -6.31 -8.10 7.55
C GLY A 53 -7.68 -7.46 7.72
N ASP A 54 -7.69 -6.16 8.02
CA ASP A 54 -8.90 -5.36 7.99
C ASP A 54 -9.16 -4.86 6.56
N SER A 55 -10.44 -4.70 6.20
CA SER A 55 -10.85 -4.27 4.86
C SER A 55 -10.32 -2.89 4.47
N VAL A 56 -9.97 -2.05 5.44
CA VAL A 56 -9.40 -0.71 5.20
C VAL A 56 -7.87 -0.71 5.08
N GLN A 57 -7.23 -1.86 5.25
CA GLN A 57 -5.78 -2.02 5.12
C GLN A 57 -5.32 -2.37 3.70
N ILE A 58 -6.24 -2.59 2.78
CA ILE A 58 -5.97 -2.90 1.37
C ILE A 58 -6.93 -2.12 0.47
N GLY A 59 -6.47 -1.68 -0.69
CA GLY A 59 -7.31 -0.98 -1.66
C GLY A 59 -6.62 -0.75 -2.99
N PHE A 60 -7.31 -0.12 -3.90
CA PHE A 60 -6.77 0.35 -5.17
C PHE A 60 -6.19 1.76 -4.99
N PHE A 61 -5.06 2.04 -5.60
CA PHE A 61 -4.55 3.40 -5.70
C PHE A 61 -4.38 3.84 -7.16
N ASP A 62 -4.65 5.12 -7.42
CA ASP A 62 -4.31 5.82 -8.66
C ASP A 62 -3.29 6.91 -8.34
N ALA A 63 -2.13 6.82 -8.97
CA ALA A 63 -1.01 7.74 -8.86
C ALA A 63 -0.58 8.28 -10.24
N THR A 64 -1.45 8.18 -11.25
CA THR A 64 -1.16 8.57 -12.65
C THR A 64 -0.61 10.00 -12.76
N ASN A 65 -1.05 10.91 -11.90
CA ASN A 65 -0.60 12.30 -11.89
C ASN A 65 0.50 12.58 -10.87
N THR A 66 1.25 11.54 -10.46
CA THR A 66 2.30 11.65 -9.44
C THR A 66 3.66 11.31 -10.00
N SER A 67 4.72 11.57 -9.22
CA SER A 67 6.08 11.14 -9.50
C SER A 67 6.43 9.76 -8.92
N LEU A 68 5.43 8.97 -8.48
CA LEU A 68 5.65 7.68 -7.84
C LEU A 68 6.30 6.64 -8.77
N GLY A 69 6.09 6.79 -10.09
CA GLY A 69 6.64 5.88 -11.09
C GLY A 69 5.84 4.58 -11.27
N ILE A 70 4.74 4.42 -10.55
CA ILE A 70 3.71 3.38 -10.73
C ILE A 70 2.39 4.13 -10.85
N ASP A 71 1.67 3.94 -11.94
CA ASP A 71 0.46 4.71 -12.25
C ASP A 71 -0.73 4.29 -11.38
N ASN A 72 -0.87 3.01 -11.15
CA ASN A 72 -1.92 2.43 -10.31
C ASN A 72 -1.53 1.03 -9.82
N GLY A 73 -2.27 0.51 -8.87
CA GLY A 73 -2.04 -0.81 -8.31
C GLY A 73 -2.77 -1.05 -7.00
N ILE A 74 -2.30 -2.04 -6.25
CA ILE A 74 -2.78 -2.34 -4.91
C ILE A 74 -1.94 -1.57 -3.90
N VAL A 75 -2.61 -0.94 -2.94
CA VAL A 75 -1.97 -0.38 -1.76
C VAL A 75 -2.33 -1.24 -0.55
N MET A 76 -1.33 -1.51 0.29
CA MET A 76 -1.49 -2.23 1.56
C MET A 76 -0.73 -1.51 2.67
N ALA A 77 -1.31 -1.47 3.85
CA ALA A 77 -0.67 -0.87 5.02
C ALA A 77 -1.07 -1.59 6.31
N THR A 78 -0.31 -1.37 7.36
CA THR A 78 -0.66 -1.81 8.73
C THR A 78 -1.74 -0.95 9.37
N GLY A 79 -2.15 0.14 8.69
CA GLY A 79 -3.25 1.02 9.09
C GLY A 79 -4.22 1.25 7.93
N GLU A 80 -5.08 2.25 8.05
CA GLU A 80 -6.06 2.58 7.02
C GLU A 80 -5.39 3.21 5.79
N VAL A 81 -5.49 2.57 4.63
CA VAL A 81 -4.87 3.05 3.39
C VAL A 81 -5.56 4.29 2.82
N GLY A 82 -6.81 4.55 3.20
CA GLY A 82 -7.55 5.74 2.79
C GLY A 82 -6.88 7.06 3.19
N VAL A 83 -6.07 7.07 4.24
CA VAL A 83 -5.33 8.27 4.69
C VAL A 83 -4.25 8.73 3.71
N LEU A 84 -3.88 7.90 2.74
CA LEU A 84 -2.97 8.28 1.65
C LEU A 84 -3.62 9.22 0.65
N ASP A 85 -4.97 9.25 0.59
CA ASP A 85 -5.71 10.24 -0.17
C ASP A 85 -5.76 11.56 0.60
N PRO A 86 -5.20 12.66 0.08
CA PRO A 86 -5.18 13.94 0.77
C PRO A 86 -6.58 14.58 0.95
N ALA A 87 -7.60 14.07 0.27
CA ALA A 87 -8.99 14.44 0.55
C ALA A 87 -9.51 13.77 1.83
N PHE A 88 -8.84 12.73 2.30
CA PHE A 88 -9.20 12.01 3.51
C PHE A 88 -8.62 12.73 4.74
N VAL A 89 -9.48 13.36 5.49
CA VAL A 89 -9.11 14.13 6.71
C VAL A 89 -9.24 13.20 7.92
N SER A 90 -8.31 12.27 8.10
CA SER A 90 -8.25 11.48 9.32
C SER A 90 -6.83 11.45 9.89
N THR A 91 -6.73 11.42 11.20
CA THR A 91 -5.51 10.99 11.89
C THR A 91 -5.38 9.49 11.69
N PHE A 92 -4.20 8.98 11.35
CA PHE A 92 -3.90 7.55 11.23
C PHE A 92 -4.60 6.76 12.34
N PRO A 93 -5.74 6.14 12.11
CA PRO A 93 -6.34 5.29 13.11
C PRO A 93 -5.50 4.02 13.16
N LEU A 94 -4.95 3.74 14.33
CA LEU A 94 -4.52 2.39 14.65
C LEU A 94 -5.79 1.53 14.59
N ILE A 95 -5.86 0.64 13.64
CA ILE A 95 -6.92 -0.35 13.59
C ILE A 95 -6.42 -1.49 14.48
N PRO A 96 -7.04 -1.73 15.63
CA PRO A 96 -6.64 -2.84 16.46
C PRO A 96 -7.04 -4.15 15.75
N ASN A 97 -6.18 -4.60 14.87
CA ASN A 97 -6.30 -5.87 14.20
C ASN A 97 -5.54 -6.91 15.04
N THR A 98 -6.22 -7.98 15.41
CA THR A 98 -5.65 -9.10 16.17
C THR A 98 -5.07 -10.19 15.26
N VAL A 99 -5.03 -9.97 13.95
CA VAL A 99 -4.43 -10.89 13.00
C VAL A 99 -2.94 -10.99 13.29
N THR A 100 -2.47 -12.21 13.46
CA THR A 100 -1.06 -12.54 13.67
C THR A 100 -0.61 -13.46 12.56
N ASP A 101 0.63 -13.33 12.15
CA ASP A 101 1.25 -14.18 11.15
C ASP A 101 2.54 -14.80 11.72
N PRO A 102 2.64 -16.15 11.78
CA PRO A 102 3.81 -16.83 12.31
C PRO A 102 5.08 -16.60 11.49
N ASP A 103 4.96 -16.43 10.17
CA ASP A 103 6.10 -16.26 9.29
C ASP A 103 6.68 -14.85 9.46
N LEU A 104 5.82 -13.83 9.56
CA LEU A 104 6.26 -12.47 9.90
C LEU A 104 6.90 -12.42 11.29
N LEU A 105 6.38 -13.15 12.26
CA LEU A 105 6.98 -13.24 13.60
C LEU A 105 8.35 -13.89 13.54
N ASN A 106 8.52 -14.95 12.75
CA ASN A 106 9.81 -15.60 12.52
C ASN A 106 10.80 -14.66 11.84
N VAL A 107 10.37 -13.92 10.81
CA VAL A 107 11.21 -12.91 10.15
C VAL A 107 11.63 -11.83 11.14
N ALA A 108 10.70 -11.29 11.93
CA ALA A 108 11.01 -10.27 12.94
C ALA A 108 12.05 -10.72 13.96
N ASN A 109 12.03 -11.99 14.34
CA ASN A 109 13.01 -12.57 15.28
C ASN A 109 14.31 -13.04 14.60
N SER A 110 14.33 -13.20 13.28
CA SER A 110 15.52 -13.60 12.52
C SER A 110 16.45 -12.45 12.20
N VAL A 111 15.96 -11.22 12.22
CA VAL A 111 16.75 -10.02 11.96
C VAL A 111 17.60 -9.72 13.19
N PRO A 112 18.97 -9.68 13.09
CA PRO A 112 19.78 -9.30 14.21
C PRO A 112 19.40 -7.88 14.66
N PRO A 113 19.37 -7.61 15.97
CA PRO A 113 19.03 -6.27 16.46
C PRO A 113 20.01 -5.26 15.86
N LEU A 114 19.48 -4.28 15.13
CA LEU A 114 20.25 -3.21 14.47
C LEU A 114 20.83 -2.19 15.47
N LEU A 115 20.93 -2.56 16.73
CA LEU A 115 21.48 -1.69 17.77
C LEU A 115 23.01 -1.76 17.71
N PRO A 116 23.69 -0.61 17.52
CA PRO A 116 25.15 -0.57 17.57
C PRO A 116 25.65 -0.97 18.96
N ALA A 117 26.80 -1.63 19.02
CA ALA A 117 27.47 -1.88 20.30
C ALA A 117 27.60 -0.56 21.10
N PRO A 118 27.35 -0.54 22.42
CA PRO A 118 27.48 -1.67 23.35
C PRO A 118 26.14 -2.34 23.77
N HIS A 119 25.06 -2.18 23.03
CA HIS A 119 23.77 -2.77 23.39
C HIS A 119 23.84 -4.30 23.23
N THR A 120 23.87 -4.99 24.35
CA THR A 120 23.94 -6.47 24.40
C THR A 120 22.59 -7.12 24.69
N ASN A 121 21.53 -6.33 24.82
CA ASN A 121 20.20 -6.87 25.12
C ASN A 121 19.57 -7.40 23.84
N SER A 122 19.51 -8.71 23.73
CA SER A 122 18.61 -9.36 22.78
C SER A 122 17.17 -9.13 23.24
N PHE A 123 16.34 -8.57 22.39
CA PHE A 123 14.90 -8.58 22.60
C PHE A 123 14.27 -9.63 21.68
N THR A 124 13.20 -10.22 22.13
CA THR A 124 12.39 -11.16 21.35
C THR A 124 11.07 -10.48 21.05
N VAL A 125 10.69 -10.46 19.79
CA VAL A 125 9.35 -10.01 19.38
C VAL A 125 8.37 -11.10 19.79
N SER A 126 7.41 -10.76 20.64
CA SER A 126 6.41 -11.71 21.14
C SER A 126 5.17 -11.81 20.26
N SER A 127 4.88 -10.76 19.50
CA SER A 127 3.75 -10.71 18.56
C SER A 127 4.03 -9.72 17.44
N VAL A 128 3.42 -9.95 16.29
CA VAL A 128 3.19 -8.98 15.24
C VAL A 128 1.70 -8.66 15.24
N ASN A 129 1.35 -7.40 15.05
CA ASN A 129 -0.03 -6.94 15.11
C ASN A 129 -0.30 -6.08 13.87
N ASP A 130 -1.58 -5.82 13.60
CA ASP A 130 -2.03 -5.01 12.47
C ASP A 130 -1.53 -5.54 11.12
N VAL A 131 -1.47 -6.86 11.02
CA VAL A 131 -0.94 -7.57 9.85
C VAL A 131 -1.93 -7.47 8.69
N ALA A 132 -1.41 -7.19 7.50
CA ALA A 132 -2.13 -7.29 6.24
C ALA A 132 -1.37 -8.25 5.33
N VAL A 133 -1.95 -9.43 5.06
CA VAL A 133 -1.34 -10.47 4.21
C VAL A 133 -2.29 -10.76 3.05
N LEU A 134 -1.76 -10.73 1.84
CA LEU A 134 -2.45 -11.10 0.62
C LEU A 134 -1.72 -12.27 -0.02
N GLU A 135 -2.39 -13.40 -0.13
CA GLU A 135 -1.84 -14.63 -0.69
C GLU A 135 -2.71 -15.13 -1.83
N PHE A 136 -2.09 -15.68 -2.84
CA PHE A 136 -2.79 -16.31 -3.97
C PHE A 136 -1.84 -17.25 -4.73
N ASP A 137 -2.42 -18.25 -5.38
CA ASP A 137 -1.72 -19.11 -6.32
C ASP A 137 -1.93 -18.61 -7.74
N PHE A 138 -0.90 -18.70 -8.59
CA PHE A 138 -1.05 -18.40 -10.01
C PHE A 138 -0.15 -19.32 -10.85
N VAL A 139 -0.54 -19.52 -12.10
CA VAL A 139 0.27 -20.26 -13.07
C VAL A 139 0.93 -19.26 -14.01
N PRO A 140 2.25 -19.10 -13.96
CA PRO A 140 2.94 -18.20 -14.86
C PRO A 140 2.81 -18.64 -16.31
N THR A 141 2.63 -17.69 -17.22
CA THR A 141 2.55 -17.94 -18.66
C THR A 141 3.91 -17.89 -19.35
N SER A 142 4.96 -17.53 -18.62
CA SER A 142 6.34 -17.45 -19.09
C SER A 142 7.31 -17.89 -17.99
N ASP A 143 8.58 -18.01 -18.32
CA ASP A 143 9.69 -18.37 -17.42
C ASP A 143 10.21 -17.19 -16.59
N SER A 144 9.60 -16.01 -16.73
CA SER A 144 9.96 -14.82 -15.96
C SER A 144 8.72 -14.16 -15.37
N LEU A 145 8.88 -13.67 -14.13
CA LEU A 145 7.88 -12.90 -13.40
C LEU A 145 8.52 -11.58 -12.93
N SER A 146 7.82 -10.48 -13.13
CA SER A 146 8.29 -9.17 -12.68
C SER A 146 7.20 -8.44 -11.94
N PHE A 147 7.52 -7.95 -10.76
CA PHE A 147 6.67 -7.07 -9.97
C PHE A 147 7.32 -5.71 -9.79
N ARG A 148 6.50 -4.66 -9.82
CA ARG A 148 6.91 -3.30 -9.45
C ARG A 148 6.29 -2.97 -8.10
N TYR A 149 7.11 -2.44 -7.18
CA TYR A 149 6.65 -2.05 -5.85
C TYR A 149 7.39 -0.81 -5.35
N VAL A 150 6.77 -0.10 -4.41
CA VAL A 150 7.33 1.05 -3.70
C VAL A 150 7.00 0.89 -2.21
N PHE A 151 7.99 1.19 -1.37
CA PHE A 151 7.85 1.28 0.09
C PHE A 151 7.88 2.74 0.53
#